data_af47d9d06dac21de0051e3b98b072840
#
_entry.id   af47d9d06dac21de0051e3b98b072840
#
_cell.length_a   1.000
_cell.length_b   1.000
_cell.length_c   1.000
_cell.angle_alpha   90.00
_cell.angle_beta   90.00
_cell.angle_gamma   90.00
#
_symmetry.space_group_name_H-M   'P 1'
#
loop_
_entity.id
_entity.type
_entity.pdbx_description
1 polymer ?
#
loop_
_entity_poly.entity_id
_entity_poly.type
_entity_poly.pdbx_seq_one_letter_code
_entity_poly.pdbx_strand_id
1 'polypeptide(L)'
;MAEKFFVTTALPYANGPFHIGHIMEYIQADIWVRFQRMQGHQVHFVGADDAHGAPIMLKAEAEKISPQELVARIAAGRPKYLRGFHISFDHWHSTDSPENVALSQDIYRRLKAAGLIYSKPVEQFYDPVKGMFLADRYIKGECPNCHSKDQYGDACEVCSTVYAPTDLIEPYSVLTGAKPVLKTSDHLFFRLSDPKCVDFLNGWTTTPGRLQPQVANKAREWLSGPGKD
;
A
#
# COMPACT_ATOMS: atom_id res chain seq x y z
N MET A 1 -5.57 10.46 34.00
CA MET A 1 -4.43 9.51 34.09
C MET A 1 -3.62 9.64 32.81
N ALA A 2 -2.29 9.52 32.88
CA ALA A 2 -1.44 9.52 31.69
C ALA A 2 -1.70 8.27 30.87
N GLU A 3 -1.96 8.44 29.59
CA GLU A 3 -2.16 7.36 28.61
C GLU A 3 -0.91 7.15 27.77
N LYS A 4 -0.87 6.01 27.08
CA LYS A 4 0.20 5.70 26.12
C LYS A 4 -0.38 5.64 24.71
N PHE A 5 0.20 6.41 23.80
CA PHE A 5 -0.20 6.43 22.40
C PHE A 5 0.96 5.97 21.51
N PHE A 6 0.64 5.15 20.54
CA PHE A 6 1.50 4.82 19.41
C PHE A 6 0.89 5.45 18.16
N VAL A 7 1.61 6.39 17.56
CA VAL A 7 1.10 7.22 16.46
C VAL A 7 1.93 6.98 15.23
N THR A 8 1.27 6.76 14.13
CA THR A 8 1.87 6.63 12.80
C THR A 8 1.04 7.39 11.77
N THR A 9 1.65 7.70 10.66
CA THR A 9 1.05 8.33 9.47
C THR A 9 1.19 7.39 8.28
N ALA A 10 0.61 7.75 7.14
CA ALA A 10 0.88 7.04 5.90
C ALA A 10 2.38 7.06 5.58
N LEU A 11 2.92 5.90 5.23
CA LEU A 11 4.33 5.79 4.85
C LEU A 11 4.53 6.39 3.45
N PRO A 12 5.46 7.35 3.26
CA PRO A 12 5.70 7.96 1.98
C PRO A 12 6.40 6.96 1.06
N TYR A 13 5.86 6.81 -0.14
CA TYR A 13 6.47 5.94 -1.13
C TYR A 13 7.84 6.47 -1.57
N ALA A 14 8.87 5.62 -1.49
CA ALA A 14 10.26 6.01 -1.69
C ALA A 14 10.65 6.08 -3.19
N ASN A 15 9.79 6.61 -4.03
CA ASN A 15 10.04 6.84 -5.45
C ASN A 15 10.32 8.31 -5.79
N GLY A 16 10.25 9.22 -4.81
CA GLY A 16 10.47 10.66 -5.01
C GLY A 16 10.60 11.45 -3.70
N PRO A 17 10.92 12.75 -3.81
CA PRO A 17 10.98 13.65 -2.67
C PRO A 17 9.58 13.84 -2.06
N PHE A 18 9.53 14.42 -0.86
CA PHE A 18 8.28 14.85 -0.28
C PHE A 18 7.60 15.93 -1.14
N HIS A 19 6.29 15.86 -1.22
CA HIS A 19 5.44 16.93 -1.74
C HIS A 19 4.52 17.45 -0.61
N ILE A 20 3.82 18.53 -0.88
CA ILE A 20 3.01 19.21 0.15
C ILE A 20 1.95 18.29 0.77
N GLY A 21 1.40 17.34 0.02
CA GLY A 21 0.43 16.37 0.55
C GLY A 21 0.99 15.52 1.70
N HIS A 22 2.22 15.02 1.57
CA HIS A 22 2.90 14.31 2.65
C HIS A 22 3.13 15.21 3.87
N ILE A 23 3.62 16.45 3.63
CA ILE A 23 3.97 17.38 4.69
C ILE A 23 2.73 17.83 5.47
N MET A 24 1.59 18.04 4.80
CA MET A 24 0.34 18.40 5.47
C MET A 24 -0.10 17.33 6.49
N GLU A 25 -0.07 16.07 6.10
CA GLU A 25 -0.42 14.96 7.00
C GLU A 25 0.50 14.93 8.22
N TYR A 26 1.81 15.06 7.99
CA TYR A 26 2.79 15.02 9.07
C TYR A 26 2.70 16.24 10.00
N ILE A 27 2.41 17.43 9.49
CA ILE A 27 2.13 18.62 10.32
C ILE A 27 0.92 18.37 11.22
N GLN A 28 -0.17 17.85 10.67
CA GLN A 28 -1.38 17.57 11.45
C GLN A 28 -1.11 16.55 12.57
N ALA A 29 -0.40 15.47 12.23
CA ALA A 29 -0.02 14.45 13.20
C ALA A 29 0.92 15.01 14.28
N ASP A 30 1.94 15.78 13.91
CA ASP A 30 2.90 16.38 14.85
C ASP A 30 2.22 17.38 15.81
N ILE A 31 1.28 18.18 15.33
CA ILE A 31 0.47 19.08 16.17
C ILE A 31 -0.32 18.27 17.20
N TRP A 32 -0.98 17.19 16.78
CA TRP A 32 -1.73 16.34 17.68
C TRP A 32 -0.81 15.64 18.71
N VAL A 33 0.33 15.13 18.27
CA VAL A 33 1.33 14.50 19.13
C VAL A 33 1.84 15.47 20.19
N ARG A 34 2.21 16.70 19.79
CA ARG A 34 2.64 17.75 20.72
C ARG A 34 1.55 18.07 21.75
N PHE A 35 0.31 18.21 21.29
CA PHE A 35 -0.82 18.45 22.19
C PHE A 35 -0.97 17.34 23.21
N GLN A 36 -0.91 16.08 22.83
CA GLN A 36 -1.02 14.95 23.75
C GLN A 36 0.15 14.92 24.77
N ARG A 37 1.36 15.20 24.30
CA ARG A 37 2.52 15.32 25.20
C ARG A 37 2.37 16.45 26.21
N MET A 38 1.81 17.60 25.78
CA MET A 38 1.51 18.71 26.70
C MET A 38 0.44 18.36 27.75
N GLN A 39 -0.45 17.41 27.46
CA GLN A 39 -1.42 16.87 28.42
C GLN A 39 -0.81 15.82 29.38
N GLY A 40 0.49 15.54 29.26
CA GLY A 40 1.19 14.57 30.11
C GLY A 40 1.08 13.12 29.64
N HIS A 41 0.61 12.87 28.42
CA HIS A 41 0.56 11.54 27.84
C HIS A 41 1.94 11.10 27.31
N GLN A 42 2.20 9.80 27.31
CA GLN A 42 3.37 9.21 26.66
C GLN A 42 3.01 8.91 25.18
N VAL A 43 3.69 9.57 24.26
CA VAL A 43 3.43 9.40 22.83
C VAL A 43 4.69 8.94 22.11
N HIS A 44 4.58 7.82 21.39
CA HIS A 44 5.59 7.34 20.45
C HIS A 44 5.10 7.63 19.02
N PHE A 45 5.76 8.58 18.37
CA PHE A 45 5.44 9.00 17.00
C PHE A 45 6.49 8.46 16.06
N VAL A 46 6.08 7.51 15.19
CA VAL A 46 6.99 6.76 14.31
C VAL A 46 6.58 6.88 12.85
N GLY A 47 7.56 6.83 11.96
CA GLY A 47 7.37 6.83 10.54
C GLY A 47 8.43 5.98 9.83
N ALA A 48 8.20 5.70 8.56
CA ALA A 48 9.16 4.98 7.73
C ALA A 48 8.94 5.31 6.24
N ASP A 49 9.97 5.07 5.43
CA ASP A 49 9.82 5.06 3.98
C ASP A 49 9.21 3.73 3.51
N ASP A 50 8.22 3.80 2.62
CA ASP A 50 7.70 2.65 1.88
C ASP A 50 8.62 2.38 0.68
N ALA A 51 9.46 1.36 0.79
CA ALA A 51 10.66 1.18 -0.02
C ALA A 51 10.58 0.06 -1.06
N HIS A 52 9.40 -0.54 -1.29
CA HIS A 52 9.25 -1.66 -2.21
C HIS A 52 8.30 -1.36 -3.38
N GLY A 53 8.40 -2.18 -4.42
CA GLY A 53 7.46 -2.20 -5.54
C GLY A 53 8.07 -1.87 -6.90
N ALA A 54 7.35 -2.25 -7.95
CA ALA A 54 7.79 -2.12 -9.34
C ALA A 54 8.11 -0.67 -9.77
N PRO A 55 7.39 0.40 -9.33
CA PRO A 55 7.75 1.77 -9.71
C PRO A 55 9.15 2.20 -9.24
N ILE A 56 9.60 1.73 -8.06
CA ILE A 56 10.97 1.99 -7.57
C ILE A 56 11.98 1.27 -8.46
N MET A 57 11.73 -0.01 -8.79
CA MET A 57 12.60 -0.80 -9.66
C MET A 57 12.76 -0.16 -11.04
N LEU A 58 11.66 0.25 -11.67
CA LEU A 58 11.66 0.86 -12.99
C LEU A 58 12.37 2.22 -13.01
N LYS A 59 12.18 3.01 -11.95
CA LYS A 59 12.87 4.30 -11.82
C LYS A 59 14.37 4.10 -11.60
N ALA A 60 14.78 3.17 -10.77
CA ALA A 60 16.19 2.83 -10.56
C ALA A 60 16.84 2.35 -11.85
N GLU A 61 16.17 1.50 -12.63
CA GLU A 61 16.62 1.04 -13.94
C GLU A 61 16.80 2.20 -14.93
N ALA A 62 15.80 3.11 -14.99
CA ALA A 62 15.89 4.30 -15.85
C ALA A 62 17.06 5.22 -15.48
N GLU A 63 17.39 5.30 -14.20
CA GLU A 63 18.53 6.07 -13.68
C GLU A 63 19.85 5.26 -13.67
N LYS A 64 19.82 4.00 -14.06
CA LYS A 64 20.97 3.06 -14.07
C LYS A 64 21.66 2.89 -12.72
N ILE A 65 20.87 2.86 -11.66
CA ILE A 65 21.31 2.60 -10.28
C ILE A 65 20.50 1.43 -9.69
N SER A 66 20.93 0.92 -8.54
CA SER A 66 20.15 -0.10 -7.83
C SER A 66 18.90 0.50 -7.15
N PRO A 67 17.84 -0.27 -6.93
CA PRO A 67 16.68 0.15 -6.11
C PRO A 67 17.10 0.63 -4.72
N GLN A 68 18.07 -0.02 -4.10
CA GLN A 68 18.62 0.33 -2.78
C GLN A 68 19.29 1.71 -2.81
N GLU A 69 20.07 2.01 -3.82
CA GLU A 69 20.69 3.34 -3.99
C GLU A 69 19.67 4.44 -4.21
N LEU A 70 18.61 4.15 -5.01
CA LEU A 70 17.51 5.09 -5.21
C LEU A 70 16.81 5.43 -3.89
N VAL A 71 16.41 4.39 -3.14
CA VAL A 71 15.72 4.54 -1.84
C VAL A 71 16.61 5.27 -0.85
N ALA A 72 17.87 4.90 -0.71
CA ALA A 72 18.83 5.55 0.19
C ALA A 72 19.01 7.04 -0.13
N ARG A 73 19.12 7.40 -1.42
CA ARG A 73 19.21 8.79 -1.86
C ARG A 73 17.96 9.60 -1.51
N ILE A 74 16.78 9.03 -1.70
CA ILE A 74 15.52 9.67 -1.36
C ILE A 74 15.41 9.84 0.16
N ALA A 75 15.71 8.80 0.94
CA ALA A 75 15.70 8.84 2.40
C ALA A 75 16.62 9.91 2.97
N ALA A 76 17.83 10.10 2.38
CA ALA A 76 18.77 11.14 2.79
C ALA A 76 18.20 12.56 2.65
N GLY A 77 17.24 12.77 1.76
CA GLY A 77 16.53 14.05 1.59
C GLY A 77 15.45 14.34 2.62
N ARG A 78 14.89 13.31 3.30
CA ARG A 78 13.76 13.44 4.22
C ARG A 78 14.01 14.41 5.40
N PRO A 79 15.15 14.32 6.12
CA PRO A 79 15.40 15.16 7.29
C PRO A 79 15.35 16.67 7.01
N LYS A 80 15.71 17.09 5.79
CA LYS A 80 15.63 18.50 5.37
C LYS A 80 14.20 19.04 5.47
N TYR A 81 13.23 18.28 4.95
CA TYR A 81 11.83 18.68 4.92
C TYR A 81 11.22 18.60 6.33
N LEU A 82 11.45 17.51 7.05
CA LEU A 82 10.93 17.33 8.41
C LEU A 82 11.40 18.46 9.33
N ARG A 83 12.70 18.78 9.33
CA ARG A 83 13.23 19.91 10.10
C ARG A 83 12.68 21.26 9.65
N GLY A 84 12.50 21.48 8.34
CA GLY A 84 11.97 22.74 7.79
C GLY A 84 10.56 23.06 8.25
N PHE A 85 9.76 22.03 8.55
CA PHE A 85 8.40 22.17 9.08
C PHE A 85 8.29 21.84 10.57
N HIS A 86 9.43 21.70 11.27
CA HIS A 86 9.50 21.38 12.71
C HIS A 86 8.79 20.09 13.11
N ILE A 87 8.68 19.11 12.19
CA ILE A 87 8.08 17.81 12.43
C ILE A 87 9.11 16.91 13.11
N SER A 88 8.74 16.29 14.23
CA SER A 88 9.64 15.51 15.08
C SER A 88 9.08 14.11 15.33
N PHE A 89 9.47 13.15 14.49
CA PHE A 89 9.29 11.72 14.78
C PHE A 89 10.29 11.27 15.87
N ASP A 90 9.86 10.38 16.73
CA ASP A 90 10.77 9.70 17.68
C ASP A 90 11.66 8.70 16.96
N HIS A 91 11.12 8.08 15.90
CA HIS A 91 11.86 7.15 15.07
C HIS A 91 11.36 7.20 13.64
N TRP A 92 12.31 7.24 12.69
CA TRP A 92 12.05 7.13 11.26
C TRP A 92 12.88 5.97 10.71
N HIS A 93 12.24 5.06 9.99
CA HIS A 93 12.90 3.86 9.48
C HIS A 93 12.57 3.60 8.00
N SER A 94 12.68 2.36 7.56
CA SER A 94 12.34 1.91 6.21
C SER A 94 11.65 0.55 6.26
N THR A 95 10.72 0.31 5.35
CA THR A 95 10.17 -1.03 5.15
C THR A 95 11.21 -2.00 4.58
N ASP A 96 12.27 -1.50 3.95
CA ASP A 96 13.45 -2.28 3.53
C ASP A 96 14.49 -2.34 4.66
N SER A 97 14.10 -2.93 5.79
CA SER A 97 14.97 -3.14 6.94
C SER A 97 15.00 -4.61 7.35
N PRO A 98 16.11 -5.10 7.93
CA PRO A 98 16.20 -6.47 8.42
C PRO A 98 15.10 -6.82 9.43
N GLU A 99 14.73 -5.86 10.29
CA GLU A 99 13.69 -6.02 11.29
C GLU A 99 12.33 -6.23 10.63
N ASN A 100 11.99 -5.41 9.63
CA ASN A 100 10.73 -5.54 8.91
C ASN A 100 10.66 -6.85 8.12
N VAL A 101 11.76 -7.28 7.50
CA VAL A 101 11.86 -8.57 6.82
C VAL A 101 11.60 -9.71 7.80
N ALA A 102 12.26 -9.70 8.96
CA ALA A 102 12.10 -10.75 9.98
C ALA A 102 10.66 -10.81 10.51
N LEU A 103 10.05 -9.64 10.80
CA LEU A 103 8.68 -9.55 11.29
C LEU A 103 7.65 -9.98 10.24
N SER A 104 7.81 -9.56 8.99
CA SER A 104 6.92 -9.96 7.89
C SER A 104 6.95 -11.48 7.66
N GLN A 105 8.14 -12.08 7.68
CA GLN A 105 8.30 -13.53 7.57
C GLN A 105 7.70 -14.28 8.77
N ASP A 106 7.83 -13.73 9.98
CA ASP A 106 7.24 -14.32 11.19
C ASP A 106 5.71 -14.28 11.14
N ILE A 107 5.13 -13.15 10.77
CA ILE A 107 3.68 -13.00 10.58
C ILE A 107 3.17 -14.01 9.56
N TYR A 108 3.82 -14.12 8.39
CA TYR A 108 3.46 -15.08 7.36
C TYR A 108 3.48 -16.52 7.92
N ARG A 109 4.56 -16.91 8.61
CA ARG A 109 4.69 -18.26 9.19
C ARG A 109 3.59 -18.56 10.20
N ARG A 110 3.23 -17.60 11.06
CA ARG A 110 2.15 -17.74 12.05
C ARG A 110 0.78 -17.87 11.37
N LEU A 111 0.48 -17.06 10.37
CA LEU A 111 -0.76 -17.13 9.63
C LEU A 111 -0.88 -18.45 8.88
N LYS A 112 0.22 -18.92 8.28
CA LYS A 112 0.26 -20.22 7.59
C LYS A 112 0.05 -21.38 8.57
N ALA A 113 0.70 -21.34 9.73
CA ALA A 113 0.52 -22.37 10.78
C ALA A 113 -0.92 -22.38 11.35
N ALA A 114 -1.58 -21.22 11.37
CA ALA A 114 -2.98 -21.10 11.77
C ALA A 114 -3.99 -21.54 10.69
N GLY A 115 -3.52 -22.00 9.51
CA GLY A 115 -4.38 -22.42 8.40
C GLY A 115 -5.05 -21.26 7.65
N LEU A 116 -4.57 -20.03 7.86
CA LEU A 116 -5.16 -18.81 7.29
C LEU A 116 -4.51 -18.38 5.96
N ILE A 117 -3.55 -19.14 5.46
CA ILE A 117 -2.94 -18.89 4.14
C ILE A 117 -3.25 -20.08 3.22
N TYR A 118 -3.69 -19.77 2.01
CA TYR A 118 -3.90 -20.75 0.96
C TYR A 118 -3.37 -20.22 -0.39
N SER A 119 -3.11 -21.13 -1.33
CA SER A 119 -2.69 -20.80 -2.68
C SER A 119 -3.87 -20.88 -3.64
N LYS A 120 -3.91 -19.94 -4.58
CA LYS A 120 -4.87 -19.92 -5.69
C LYS A 120 -4.18 -19.46 -6.96
N PRO A 121 -4.38 -20.14 -8.10
CA PRO A 121 -3.89 -19.67 -9.38
C PRO A 121 -4.61 -18.37 -9.77
N VAL A 122 -3.84 -17.37 -10.21
CA VAL A 122 -4.35 -16.09 -10.72
C VAL A 122 -3.80 -15.90 -12.12
N GLU A 123 -4.69 -15.60 -13.06
CA GLU A 123 -4.34 -15.24 -14.42
C GLU A 123 -4.14 -13.74 -14.52
N GLN A 124 -2.98 -13.31 -15.03
CA GLN A 124 -2.59 -11.91 -15.14
C GLN A 124 -1.90 -11.64 -16.47
N PHE A 125 -1.92 -10.39 -16.88
CA PHE A 125 -1.14 -9.97 -18.04
C PHE A 125 0.36 -9.94 -17.73
N TYR A 126 1.11 -10.46 -18.67
CA TYR A 126 2.57 -10.53 -18.65
C TYR A 126 3.13 -9.85 -19.90
N ASP A 127 4.10 -8.97 -19.72
CA ASP A 127 4.83 -8.34 -20.82
C ASP A 127 5.96 -9.29 -21.26
N PRO A 128 5.87 -9.86 -22.48
CA PRO A 128 6.88 -10.81 -22.97
C PRO A 128 8.21 -10.13 -23.31
N VAL A 129 8.21 -8.82 -23.59
CA VAL A 129 9.42 -8.05 -23.91
C VAL A 129 10.16 -7.65 -22.63
N LYS A 130 9.43 -7.14 -21.63
CA LYS A 130 10.01 -6.76 -20.33
C LYS A 130 10.29 -7.98 -19.46
N GLY A 131 9.60 -9.09 -19.67
CA GLY A 131 9.76 -10.30 -18.87
C GLY A 131 9.15 -10.23 -17.47
N MET A 132 8.03 -9.49 -17.30
CA MET A 132 7.39 -9.31 -16.00
C MET A 132 5.86 -9.28 -16.09
N PHE A 133 5.19 -9.61 -14.98
CA PHE A 133 3.76 -9.38 -14.82
C PHE A 133 3.46 -7.88 -14.73
N LEU A 134 2.34 -7.48 -15.34
CA LEU A 134 1.93 -6.08 -15.37
C LEU A 134 0.95 -5.78 -14.23
N ALA A 135 1.31 -4.84 -13.38
CA ALA A 135 0.36 -4.23 -12.46
C ALA A 135 -0.61 -3.29 -13.23
N ASP A 136 -1.74 -2.98 -12.62
CA ASP A 136 -2.84 -2.21 -13.23
C ASP A 136 -2.39 -0.90 -13.89
N ARG A 137 -1.40 -0.23 -13.31
CA ARG A 137 -0.82 1.02 -13.83
C ARG A 137 0.18 0.84 -14.96
N TYR A 138 0.54 -0.39 -15.30
CA TYR A 138 1.46 -0.70 -16.41
C TYR A 138 0.76 -1.32 -17.60
N ILE A 139 -0.57 -1.38 -17.56
CA ILE A 139 -1.38 -1.83 -18.67
C ILE A 139 -2.41 -0.76 -19.02
N LYS A 140 -2.61 -0.54 -20.30
CA LYS A 140 -3.66 0.30 -20.84
C LYS A 140 -4.38 -0.42 -21.98
N GLY A 141 -5.60 0.03 -22.22
CA GLY A 141 -6.44 -0.48 -23.32
C GLY A 141 -7.68 0.36 -23.48
N GLU A 142 -8.62 -0.15 -24.23
CA GLU A 142 -9.93 0.47 -24.42
C GLU A 142 -10.88 -0.02 -23.30
N CYS A 143 -11.64 0.90 -22.73
CA CYS A 143 -12.62 0.61 -21.69
C CYS A 143 -13.71 -0.35 -22.22
N PRO A 144 -14.03 -1.45 -21.51
CA PRO A 144 -15.07 -2.40 -21.97
C PRO A 144 -16.48 -1.82 -21.94
N ASN A 145 -16.70 -0.71 -21.22
CA ASN A 145 -18.03 -0.10 -21.06
C ASN A 145 -18.28 1.08 -22.03
N CYS A 146 -17.39 2.07 -22.04
CA CYS A 146 -17.60 3.30 -22.83
C CYS A 146 -16.70 3.42 -24.06
N HIS A 147 -15.83 2.44 -24.30
CA HIS A 147 -14.91 2.39 -25.43
C HIS A 147 -13.88 3.53 -25.51
N SER A 148 -13.69 4.26 -24.41
CA SER A 148 -12.61 5.26 -24.31
C SER A 148 -11.27 4.56 -24.35
N LYS A 149 -10.35 5.07 -25.19
CA LYS A 149 -9.01 4.52 -25.36
C LYS A 149 -8.07 4.92 -24.21
N ASP A 150 -6.94 4.23 -24.10
CA ASP A 150 -5.84 4.55 -23.20
C ASP A 150 -6.21 4.54 -21.69
N GLN A 151 -7.20 3.74 -21.31
CA GLN A 151 -7.62 3.58 -19.92
C GLN A 151 -6.74 2.57 -19.19
N TYR A 152 -6.46 2.84 -17.91
CA TYR A 152 -5.69 1.95 -17.05
C TYR A 152 -6.45 0.67 -16.65
N GLY A 153 -5.72 -0.32 -16.13
CA GLY A 153 -6.25 -1.65 -15.87
C GLY A 153 -7.15 -1.79 -14.61
N ASP A 154 -7.40 -0.70 -13.88
CA ASP A 154 -8.21 -0.72 -12.65
C ASP A 154 -9.57 -0.03 -12.82
N ALA A 155 -9.62 1.09 -13.54
CA ALA A 155 -10.84 1.85 -13.74
C ALA A 155 -10.74 2.79 -14.94
N CYS A 156 -11.88 3.11 -15.53
CA CYS A 156 -11.98 4.10 -16.58
C CYS A 156 -12.02 5.52 -16.01
N GLU A 157 -11.11 6.37 -16.46
CA GLU A 157 -11.06 7.78 -16.04
C GLU A 157 -12.19 8.62 -16.66
N VAL A 158 -12.88 8.11 -17.70
CA VAL A 158 -13.96 8.81 -18.40
C VAL A 158 -15.33 8.45 -17.82
N CYS A 159 -15.63 7.16 -17.64
CA CYS A 159 -16.96 6.72 -17.17
C CYS A 159 -16.95 6.14 -15.73
N SER A 160 -15.81 6.12 -15.08
CA SER A 160 -15.62 5.64 -13.68
C SER A 160 -15.99 4.17 -13.46
N THR A 161 -16.16 3.38 -14.53
CA THR A 161 -16.40 1.93 -14.42
C THR A 161 -15.13 1.24 -13.92
N VAL A 162 -15.26 0.44 -12.85
CA VAL A 162 -14.20 -0.44 -12.34
C VAL A 162 -14.29 -1.78 -13.06
N TYR A 163 -13.15 -2.33 -13.48
CA TYR A 163 -13.04 -3.61 -14.20
C TYR A 163 -11.71 -4.30 -13.84
N ALA A 164 -11.60 -5.58 -14.18
CA ALA A 164 -10.33 -6.27 -14.09
C ALA A 164 -9.43 -5.90 -15.28
N PRO A 165 -8.08 -5.86 -15.12
CA PRO A 165 -7.17 -5.58 -16.23
C PRO A 165 -7.42 -6.46 -17.46
N THR A 166 -7.86 -7.70 -17.26
CA THR A 166 -8.16 -8.68 -18.30
C THR A 166 -9.41 -8.35 -19.13
N ASP A 167 -10.24 -7.42 -18.66
CA ASP A 167 -11.46 -6.98 -19.38
C ASP A 167 -11.18 -5.89 -20.41
N LEU A 168 -9.98 -5.26 -20.36
CA LEU A 168 -9.58 -4.24 -21.33
C LEU A 168 -9.59 -4.78 -22.75
N ILE A 169 -10.11 -3.99 -23.67
CA ILE A 169 -10.09 -4.28 -25.11
C ILE A 169 -8.75 -3.78 -25.67
N GLU A 170 -8.12 -4.60 -26.50
CA GLU A 170 -6.80 -4.33 -27.10
C GLU A 170 -5.74 -3.82 -26.09
N PRO A 171 -5.47 -4.58 -25.00
CA PRO A 171 -4.53 -4.15 -24.00
C PRO A 171 -3.10 -4.08 -24.54
N TYR A 172 -2.33 -3.11 -24.00
CA TYR A 172 -0.90 -2.97 -24.30
C TYR A 172 -0.11 -2.60 -23.02
N SER A 173 1.16 -3.01 -23.00
CA SER A 173 2.09 -2.64 -21.93
C SER A 173 2.49 -1.17 -22.07
N VAL A 174 2.33 -0.40 -21.00
CA VAL A 174 2.81 1.01 -20.93
C VAL A 174 4.35 1.07 -20.95
N LEU A 175 5.01 -0.01 -20.55
CA LEU A 175 6.48 -0.06 -20.42
C LEU A 175 7.16 -0.28 -21.78
N THR A 176 6.56 -1.09 -22.66
CA THR A 176 7.20 -1.52 -23.91
C THR A 176 6.35 -1.29 -25.15
N GLY A 177 5.05 -0.98 -24.98
CA GLY A 177 4.07 -0.94 -26.08
C GLY A 177 3.67 -2.33 -26.59
N ALA A 178 4.23 -3.40 -26.07
CA ALA A 178 3.95 -4.75 -26.54
C ALA A 178 2.53 -5.19 -26.15
N LYS A 179 1.94 -6.06 -26.97
CA LYS A 179 0.71 -6.76 -26.62
C LYS A 179 1.02 -7.78 -25.53
N PRO A 180 0.40 -7.66 -24.35
CA PRO A 180 0.66 -8.59 -23.24
C PRO A 180 0.03 -9.96 -23.52
N VAL A 181 0.55 -10.98 -22.86
CA VAL A 181 0.00 -12.34 -22.88
C VAL A 181 -0.52 -12.71 -21.50
N LEU A 182 -1.57 -13.51 -21.43
CA LEU A 182 -2.04 -14.06 -20.16
C LEU A 182 -1.10 -15.16 -19.68
N LYS A 183 -0.72 -15.08 -18.40
CA LYS A 183 0.01 -16.12 -17.69
C LYS A 183 -0.60 -16.35 -16.33
N THR A 184 -0.61 -17.62 -15.93
CA THR A 184 -1.06 -18.02 -14.59
C THR A 184 0.13 -18.10 -13.65
N SER A 185 -0.05 -17.59 -12.43
CA SER A 185 0.89 -17.76 -11.32
C SER A 185 0.14 -18.08 -10.04
N ASP A 186 0.79 -18.85 -9.14
CA ASP A 186 0.20 -19.17 -7.85
C ASP A 186 0.39 -18.00 -6.88
N HIS A 187 -0.73 -17.47 -6.39
CA HIS A 187 -0.75 -16.41 -5.40
C HIS A 187 -1.15 -16.95 -4.03
N LEU A 188 -0.56 -16.38 -3.00
CA LEU A 188 -0.92 -16.67 -1.62
C LEU A 188 -1.98 -15.69 -1.16
N PHE A 189 -3.07 -16.22 -0.63
CA PHE A 189 -4.20 -15.45 -0.10
C PHE A 189 -4.30 -15.63 1.40
N PHE A 190 -4.64 -14.54 2.10
CA PHE A 190 -5.06 -14.59 3.48
C PHE A 190 -6.56 -14.87 3.54
N ARG A 191 -6.97 -15.89 4.29
CA ARG A 191 -8.37 -16.31 4.45
C ARG A 191 -9.12 -15.37 5.39
N LEU A 192 -9.39 -14.16 4.90
CA LEU A 192 -10.13 -13.15 5.66
C LEU A 192 -11.57 -13.58 5.93
N SER A 193 -12.14 -14.43 5.06
CA SER A 193 -13.49 -15.01 5.20
C SER A 193 -13.60 -16.06 6.29
N ASP A 194 -12.50 -16.51 6.90
CA ASP A 194 -12.56 -17.46 8.02
C ASP A 194 -13.41 -16.89 9.16
N PRO A 195 -14.39 -17.66 9.69
CA PRO A 195 -15.27 -17.17 10.76
C PRO A 195 -14.54 -16.57 11.95
N LYS A 196 -13.38 -17.13 12.33
CA LYS A 196 -12.55 -16.58 13.43
C LYS A 196 -12.04 -15.17 13.11
N CYS A 197 -11.65 -14.91 11.85
CA CYS A 197 -11.20 -13.60 11.42
C CYS A 197 -12.38 -12.61 11.39
N VAL A 198 -13.50 -13.03 10.81
CA VAL A 198 -14.72 -12.21 10.71
C VAL A 198 -15.24 -11.84 12.10
N ASP A 199 -15.37 -12.80 13.00
CA ASP A 199 -15.86 -12.58 14.36
C ASP A 199 -14.94 -11.64 15.15
N PHE A 200 -13.62 -11.88 15.07
CA PHE A 200 -12.63 -11.00 15.69
C PHE A 200 -12.73 -9.57 15.16
N LEU A 201 -12.75 -9.40 13.84
CA LEU A 201 -12.78 -8.08 13.20
C LEU A 201 -14.10 -7.35 13.47
N ASN A 202 -15.23 -8.05 13.44
CA ASN A 202 -16.53 -7.47 13.81
C ASN A 202 -16.51 -6.96 15.26
N GLY A 203 -16.05 -7.77 16.20
CA GLY A 203 -15.93 -7.36 17.61
C GLY A 203 -14.97 -6.18 17.77
N TRP A 204 -13.83 -6.21 17.09
CA TRP A 204 -12.80 -5.18 17.21
C TRP A 204 -13.25 -3.84 16.61
N THR A 205 -13.80 -3.84 15.38
CA THR A 205 -14.16 -2.62 14.66
C THR A 205 -15.42 -1.94 15.18
N THR A 206 -16.29 -2.68 15.89
CA THR A 206 -17.54 -2.14 16.47
C THR A 206 -17.36 -1.63 17.90
N THR A 207 -16.20 -1.86 18.52
CA THR A 207 -15.94 -1.37 19.89
C THR A 207 -15.97 0.18 19.90
N PRO A 208 -16.82 0.81 20.73
CA PRO A 208 -16.93 2.27 20.79
C PRO A 208 -15.59 2.96 21.07
N GLY A 209 -15.35 4.07 20.37
CA GLY A 209 -14.15 4.89 20.53
C GLY A 209 -12.89 4.34 19.87
N ARG A 210 -12.94 3.15 19.25
CA ARG A 210 -11.78 2.53 18.59
C ARG A 210 -11.52 3.05 17.19
N LEU A 211 -12.57 3.25 16.42
CA LEU A 211 -12.50 3.79 15.06
C LEU A 211 -13.44 4.99 14.91
N GLN A 212 -13.10 5.89 14.01
CA GLN A 212 -14.03 6.92 13.57
C GLN A 212 -15.26 6.27 12.91
N PRO A 213 -16.46 6.87 13.06
CA PRO A 213 -17.70 6.26 12.55
C PRO A 213 -17.66 5.90 11.06
N GLN A 214 -17.06 6.75 10.23
CA GLN A 214 -16.93 6.53 8.79
C GLN A 214 -16.05 5.30 8.48
N VAL A 215 -14.95 5.15 9.21
CA VAL A 215 -14.02 4.02 9.08
C VAL A 215 -14.68 2.72 9.56
N ALA A 216 -15.37 2.76 10.70
CA ALA A 216 -16.11 1.62 11.23
C ALA A 216 -17.23 1.17 10.27
N ASN A 217 -17.95 2.11 9.65
CA ASN A 217 -18.99 1.81 8.67
C ASN A 217 -18.40 1.14 7.42
N LYS A 218 -17.27 1.61 6.94
CA LYS A 218 -16.59 1.00 5.77
C LYS A 218 -16.07 -0.40 6.08
N ALA A 219 -15.50 -0.61 7.26
CA ALA A 219 -15.08 -1.94 7.70
C ALA A 219 -16.28 -2.92 7.77
N ARG A 220 -17.41 -2.46 8.31
CA ARG A 220 -18.65 -3.26 8.38
C ARG A 220 -19.17 -3.63 6.99
N GLU A 221 -19.16 -2.71 6.04
CA GLU A 221 -19.55 -2.97 4.65
C GLU A 221 -18.72 -4.13 4.05
N TRP A 222 -17.42 -4.13 4.25
CA TRP A 222 -16.54 -5.18 3.75
C TRP A 222 -16.75 -6.52 4.46
N LEU A 223 -16.96 -6.50 5.77
CA LEU A 223 -17.15 -7.71 6.57
C LEU A 223 -18.55 -8.33 6.41
N SER A 224 -19.56 -7.55 6.00
CA SER A 224 -20.94 -8.03 5.79
C SER A 224 -21.18 -8.53 4.36
N GLY A 225 -20.27 -8.29 3.43
CA GLY A 225 -20.35 -8.78 2.06
C GLY A 225 -20.00 -10.28 1.95
N PRO A 226 -20.24 -10.91 0.78
CA PRO A 226 -19.69 -12.23 0.50
C PRO A 226 -18.17 -12.14 0.67
N GLY A 227 -17.63 -12.97 1.57
CA GLY A 227 -16.23 -12.93 1.97
C GLY A 227 -15.31 -12.90 0.76
N LYS A 228 -14.48 -11.86 0.69
CA LYS A 228 -13.42 -11.73 -0.30
C LYS A 228 -12.10 -12.03 0.42
N ASP A 229 -11.58 -13.18 0.11
CA ASP A 229 -10.19 -13.52 0.46
C ASP A 229 -9.21 -12.85 -0.50
#